data_d7637b271ab3c9367c81fc095f08f8c9
#
_entry.id   d7637b271ab3c9367c81fc095f08f8c9
#
_cell.length_a   1.000
_cell.length_b   1.000
_cell.length_c   1.000
_cell.angle_alpha   90.00
_cell.angle_beta   90.00
_cell.angle_gamma   90.00
#
_symmetry.space_group_name_H-M   'P 1'
#
loop_
_entity.id
_entity.type
_entity.pdbx_description
1 polymer ?
#
loop_
_entity_poly.entity_id
_entity_poly.type
_entity_poly.pdbx_seq_one_letter_code
_entity_poly.pdbx_strand_id
1 'polypeptide(L)'
;MISRRRFTAAAAATMAAGPFVRRAGAQTKTIVRYGDVLPANYPSVVALEAAGKEIAAKTGGRLEMQVFPASQLGTQRDMIEALGSNALQLYTDGAATFGSWVPAISVLEAPYVWRDAAHMAKGMASADGRNLSDALVKTRGMRILDTIYYGTRQLTTASKPVKEPKDMVGFKLRVPPVDVFNAMAEAWG
;
A
#
# COMPACT_ATOMS: atom_id res chain seq x y z
N MET A 1 -24.47 -57.67 40.32
CA MET A 1 -24.79 -56.50 41.13
C MET A 1 -23.54 -55.68 41.38
N ILE A 2 -23.44 -54.48 40.83
CA ILE A 2 -22.31 -53.56 41.04
C ILE A 2 -22.57 -52.87 42.38
N SER A 3 -21.67 -53.00 43.34
CA SER A 3 -21.83 -52.42 44.68
C SER A 3 -21.71 -50.87 44.62
N ARG A 4 -22.50 -50.17 45.44
CA ARG A 4 -22.50 -48.68 45.53
C ARG A 4 -21.06 -48.11 45.74
N ARG A 5 -20.17 -48.81 46.41
CA ARG A 5 -18.75 -48.44 46.58
C ARG A 5 -17.95 -48.44 45.30
N ARG A 6 -18.24 -49.31 44.34
CA ARG A 6 -17.53 -49.32 43.05
C ARG A 6 -18.03 -48.25 42.10
N PHE A 7 -19.28 -47.81 42.25
CA PHE A 7 -19.84 -46.72 41.47
C PHE A 7 -19.25 -45.36 41.91
N THR A 8 -19.08 -45.12 43.19
CA THR A 8 -18.44 -43.89 43.73
C THR A 8 -16.97 -43.80 43.40
N ALA A 9 -16.23 -44.91 43.38
CA ALA A 9 -14.82 -44.94 43.01
C ALA A 9 -14.63 -44.66 41.50
N ALA A 10 -15.53 -45.13 40.63
CA ALA A 10 -15.48 -44.81 39.19
C ALA A 10 -15.81 -43.34 38.89
N ALA A 11 -16.75 -42.72 39.65
CA ALA A 11 -17.09 -41.29 39.49
C ALA A 11 -15.97 -40.35 39.96
N ALA A 12 -15.20 -40.75 40.99
CA ALA A 12 -14.06 -39.97 41.46
C ALA A 12 -12.85 -39.99 40.48
N ALA A 13 -12.65 -41.08 39.74
CA ALA A 13 -11.57 -41.21 38.78
C ALA A 13 -11.79 -40.34 37.52
N THR A 14 -13.07 -40.08 37.14
CA THR A 14 -13.40 -39.21 36.01
C THR A 14 -13.26 -37.71 36.30
N MET A 15 -13.29 -37.29 37.55
CA MET A 15 -13.05 -35.88 37.93
C MET A 15 -11.54 -35.54 38.03
N ALA A 16 -10.65 -36.52 38.14
CA ALA A 16 -9.20 -36.25 38.17
C ALA A 16 -8.58 -36.07 36.77
N ALA A 17 -9.28 -36.49 35.73
CA ALA A 17 -8.94 -36.15 34.35
C ALA A 17 -9.58 -34.83 33.95
N GLY A 18 -9.16 -33.72 34.61
CA GLY A 18 -9.50 -32.39 34.15
C GLY A 18 -9.15 -32.29 32.66
N PRO A 19 -10.05 -31.76 31.81
CA PRO A 19 -9.72 -31.57 30.42
C PRO A 19 -8.49 -30.66 30.36
N PHE A 20 -7.34 -31.20 30.00
CA PHE A 20 -6.25 -30.40 29.46
C PHE A 20 -6.73 -29.84 28.14
N VAL A 21 -7.71 -28.93 28.21
CA VAL A 21 -8.02 -28.02 27.13
C VAL A 21 -6.80 -27.11 27.05
N ARG A 22 -5.76 -27.57 26.32
CA ARG A 22 -4.82 -26.63 25.74
C ARG A 22 -5.70 -25.62 25.04
N ARG A 23 -5.89 -24.45 25.66
CA ARG A 23 -6.31 -23.26 24.93
C ARG A 23 -5.26 -23.12 23.85
N ALA A 24 -5.53 -23.64 22.67
CA ALA A 24 -4.89 -23.19 21.45
C ALA A 24 -5.23 -21.69 21.46
N GLY A 25 -4.29 -20.87 21.92
CA GLY A 25 -4.45 -19.44 21.90
C GLY A 25 -4.84 -19.11 20.47
N ALA A 26 -6.06 -18.69 20.26
CA ALA A 26 -6.50 -18.23 18.94
C ALA A 26 -5.54 -17.09 18.60
N GLN A 27 -4.56 -17.39 17.77
CA GLN A 27 -3.55 -16.44 17.35
C GLN A 27 -4.29 -15.38 16.56
N THR A 28 -4.43 -14.19 17.15
CA THR A 28 -5.18 -13.09 16.53
C THR A 28 -4.55 -12.78 15.18
N LYS A 29 -5.28 -13.11 14.12
CA LYS A 29 -4.86 -12.87 12.74
C LYS A 29 -5.05 -11.40 12.43
N THR A 30 -4.00 -10.74 11.98
CA THR A 30 -4.05 -9.36 11.52
C THR A 30 -4.15 -9.36 9.99
N ILE A 31 -5.19 -8.75 9.47
CA ILE A 31 -5.40 -8.56 8.02
C ILE A 31 -4.77 -7.23 7.62
N VAL A 32 -3.90 -7.27 6.62
CA VAL A 32 -3.33 -6.10 5.94
C VAL A 32 -3.99 -6.01 4.57
N ARG A 33 -4.88 -5.05 4.38
CA ARG A 33 -5.49 -4.77 3.08
C ARG A 33 -4.57 -3.87 2.28
N TYR A 34 -4.24 -4.30 1.07
CA TYR A 34 -3.47 -3.55 0.09
C TYR A 34 -4.35 -3.20 -1.11
N GLY A 35 -4.47 -1.91 -1.42
CA GLY A 35 -5.16 -1.41 -2.61
C GLY A 35 -4.18 -0.95 -3.68
N ASP A 36 -4.56 -1.11 -4.96
CA ASP A 36 -3.80 -0.59 -6.10
C ASP A 36 -4.74 -0.23 -7.25
N VAL A 37 -4.40 0.80 -8.01
CA VAL A 37 -5.10 1.16 -9.25
C VAL A 37 -4.64 0.32 -10.44
N LEU A 38 -3.47 -0.29 -10.35
CA LEU A 38 -2.86 -1.09 -11.40
C LEU A 38 -3.53 -2.46 -11.54
N PRO A 39 -3.56 -3.05 -12.74
CA PRO A 39 -4.15 -4.35 -12.96
C PRO A 39 -3.38 -5.47 -12.25
N ALA A 40 -4.07 -6.58 -11.97
CA ALA A 40 -3.52 -7.72 -11.21
C ALA A 40 -2.24 -8.33 -11.81
N ASN A 41 -2.06 -8.24 -13.12
CA ASN A 41 -0.87 -8.74 -13.82
C ASN A 41 0.29 -7.72 -13.88
N TYR A 42 0.15 -6.56 -13.26
CA TYR A 42 1.22 -5.58 -13.23
C TYR A 42 2.37 -6.06 -12.33
N PRO A 43 3.65 -5.87 -12.72
CA PRO A 43 4.78 -6.45 -11.98
C PRO A 43 4.83 -6.10 -10.50
N SER A 44 4.50 -4.86 -10.09
CA SER A 44 4.49 -4.48 -8.68
C SER A 44 3.38 -5.18 -7.89
N VAL A 45 2.19 -5.36 -8.48
CA VAL A 45 1.07 -6.07 -7.85
C VAL A 45 1.42 -7.54 -7.64
N VAL A 46 1.97 -8.20 -8.66
CA VAL A 46 2.44 -9.59 -8.59
C VAL A 46 3.53 -9.76 -7.51
N ALA A 47 4.48 -8.81 -7.44
CA ALA A 47 5.53 -8.83 -6.42
C ALA A 47 4.96 -8.67 -5.00
N LEU A 48 3.96 -7.81 -4.81
CA LEU A 48 3.30 -7.62 -3.51
C LEU A 48 2.44 -8.81 -3.09
N GLU A 49 1.78 -9.49 -4.03
CA GLU A 49 1.11 -10.76 -3.75
C GLU A 49 2.10 -11.84 -3.28
N ALA A 50 3.26 -11.94 -3.93
CA ALA A 50 4.30 -12.85 -3.53
C ALA A 50 4.86 -12.52 -2.14
N ALA A 51 5.12 -11.23 -1.87
CA ALA A 51 5.54 -10.74 -0.56
C ALA A 51 4.50 -11.05 0.52
N GLY A 52 3.22 -10.91 0.23
CA GLY A 52 2.13 -11.27 1.14
C GLY A 52 2.14 -12.74 1.55
N LYS A 53 2.39 -13.65 0.62
CA LYS A 53 2.55 -15.09 0.89
C LYS A 53 3.77 -15.37 1.78
N GLU A 54 4.88 -14.70 1.50
CA GLU A 54 6.12 -14.83 2.29
C GLU A 54 5.93 -14.28 3.72
N ILE A 55 5.26 -13.14 3.87
CA ILE A 55 4.93 -12.56 5.18
C ILE A 55 4.03 -13.52 5.97
N ALA A 56 3.01 -14.10 5.36
CA ALA A 56 2.16 -15.08 6.01
C ALA A 56 2.96 -16.30 6.49
N ALA A 57 3.85 -16.82 5.66
CA ALA A 57 4.72 -17.95 6.01
C ALA A 57 5.68 -17.59 7.17
N LYS A 58 6.38 -16.46 7.08
CA LYS A 58 7.33 -16.00 8.12
C LYS A 58 6.67 -15.65 9.45
N THR A 59 5.40 -15.27 9.43
CA THR A 59 4.65 -14.93 10.65
C THR A 59 3.83 -16.11 11.22
N GLY A 60 3.91 -17.29 10.59
CA GLY A 60 3.07 -18.42 10.96
C GLY A 60 1.58 -18.14 10.81
N GLY A 61 1.18 -17.34 9.81
CA GLY A 61 -0.20 -16.95 9.54
C GLY A 61 -0.75 -15.82 10.43
N ARG A 62 0.06 -15.19 11.26
CA ARG A 62 -0.37 -14.04 12.09
C ARG A 62 -0.68 -12.80 11.27
N LEU A 63 0.07 -12.58 10.19
CA LEU A 63 -0.22 -11.52 9.20
C LEU A 63 -0.71 -12.16 7.91
N GLU A 64 -1.81 -11.64 7.38
CA GLU A 64 -2.33 -11.99 6.07
C GLU A 64 -2.52 -10.73 5.26
N MET A 65 -1.94 -10.70 4.05
CA MET A 65 -2.16 -9.62 3.10
C MET A 65 -3.31 -10.00 2.15
N GLN A 66 -4.27 -9.09 2.00
CA GLN A 66 -5.33 -9.16 1.00
C GLN A 66 -5.10 -8.08 -0.04
N VAL A 67 -4.94 -8.48 -1.30
CA VAL A 67 -4.59 -7.59 -2.41
C VAL A 67 -5.84 -7.27 -3.23
N PHE A 68 -6.10 -5.99 -3.46
CA PHE A 68 -7.25 -5.45 -4.19
C PHE A 68 -6.73 -4.59 -5.36
N PRO A 69 -6.38 -5.19 -6.51
CA PRO A 69 -5.87 -4.48 -7.68
C PRO A 69 -6.99 -3.82 -8.49
N ALA A 70 -6.61 -3.14 -9.58
CA ALA A 70 -7.52 -2.61 -10.60
C ALA A 70 -8.65 -1.72 -10.03
N SER A 71 -8.32 -0.90 -9.04
CA SER A 71 -9.28 0.02 -8.40
C SER A 71 -10.50 -0.65 -7.75
N GLN A 72 -10.38 -1.92 -7.30
CA GLN A 72 -11.48 -2.64 -6.65
C GLN A 72 -12.01 -1.96 -5.39
N LEU A 73 -11.19 -1.15 -4.73
CA LEU A 73 -11.56 -0.40 -3.52
C LEU A 73 -11.92 1.07 -3.81
N GLY A 74 -12.10 1.43 -5.08
CA GLY A 74 -12.46 2.78 -5.49
C GLY A 74 -11.35 3.51 -6.25
N THR A 75 -11.50 4.82 -6.39
CA THR A 75 -10.52 5.69 -7.05
C THR A 75 -9.26 5.88 -6.20
N GLN A 76 -8.22 6.50 -6.77
CA GLN A 76 -7.02 6.91 -6.02
C GLN A 76 -7.38 7.71 -4.76
N ARG A 77 -8.31 8.66 -4.89
CA ARG A 77 -8.78 9.47 -3.76
C ARG A 77 -9.45 8.63 -2.67
N ASP A 78 -10.34 7.72 -3.06
CA ASP A 78 -11.04 6.84 -2.11
C ASP A 78 -10.06 5.97 -1.32
N MET A 79 -9.05 5.41 -2.00
CA MET A 79 -8.03 4.58 -1.36
C MET A 79 -7.10 5.38 -0.43
N ILE A 80 -6.77 6.62 -0.77
CA ILE A 80 -6.00 7.51 0.11
C ILE A 80 -6.80 7.86 1.36
N GLU A 81 -8.07 8.18 1.23
CA GLU A 81 -8.97 8.44 2.37
C GLU A 81 -9.16 7.20 3.23
N ALA A 82 -9.29 6.02 2.60
CA ALA A 82 -9.35 4.73 3.30
C ALA A 82 -8.06 4.42 4.09
N LEU A 83 -6.88 4.77 3.53
CA LEU A 83 -5.61 4.68 4.23
C LEU A 83 -5.60 5.62 5.45
N GLY A 84 -6.08 6.86 5.29
CA GLY A 84 -6.17 7.85 6.36
C GLY A 84 -7.08 7.46 7.51
N SER A 85 -8.14 6.72 7.23
CA SER A 85 -9.08 6.18 8.21
C SER A 85 -8.73 4.78 8.74
N ASN A 86 -7.60 4.21 8.28
CA ASN A 86 -7.18 2.83 8.57
C ASN A 86 -8.17 1.75 8.09
N ALA A 87 -9.05 2.06 7.15
CA ALA A 87 -9.86 1.07 6.43
C ALA A 87 -9.01 0.28 5.42
N LEU A 88 -7.91 0.89 4.95
CA LEU A 88 -6.85 0.31 4.16
C LEU A 88 -5.53 0.46 4.92
N GLN A 89 -4.65 -0.55 4.91
CA GLN A 89 -3.40 -0.52 5.67
C GLN A 89 -2.18 -0.30 4.79
N LEU A 90 -2.26 -0.63 3.50
CA LEU A 90 -1.17 -0.49 2.55
C LEU A 90 -1.70 -0.02 1.20
N TYR A 91 -1.00 0.91 0.58
CA TYR A 91 -1.37 1.49 -0.71
C TYR A 91 -0.12 1.87 -1.49
N THR A 92 -0.15 1.67 -2.79
CA THR A 92 0.89 2.16 -3.71
C THR A 92 0.28 3.16 -4.67
N ASP A 93 0.86 4.36 -4.71
CA ASP A 93 0.44 5.41 -5.64
C ASP A 93 1.60 6.35 -5.96
N GLY A 94 1.37 7.24 -6.89
CA GLY A 94 2.27 8.35 -7.16
C GLY A 94 2.44 9.26 -5.95
N ALA A 95 3.67 9.67 -5.69
CA ALA A 95 3.99 10.47 -4.50
C ALA A 95 3.22 11.80 -4.47
N ALA A 96 2.94 12.40 -5.62
CA ALA A 96 2.24 13.68 -5.71
C ALA A 96 0.80 13.64 -5.14
N THR A 97 0.15 12.48 -5.10
CA THR A 97 -1.19 12.32 -4.52
C THR A 97 -1.21 12.58 -3.01
N PHE A 98 -0.09 12.36 -2.32
CA PHE A 98 0.07 12.69 -0.90
C PHE A 98 0.41 14.17 -0.65
N GLY A 99 0.63 14.94 -1.72
CA GLY A 99 0.95 16.37 -1.66
C GLY A 99 -0.16 17.23 -1.04
N SER A 100 -1.42 16.78 -1.09
CA SER A 100 -2.53 17.45 -0.40
C SER A 100 -2.34 17.51 1.13
N TRP A 101 -1.57 16.60 1.70
CA TRP A 101 -1.27 16.55 3.13
C TRP A 101 0.13 17.04 3.49
N VAL A 102 1.10 16.75 2.63
CA VAL A 102 2.48 17.18 2.77
C VAL A 102 2.95 17.71 1.40
N PRO A 103 2.74 19.01 1.10
CA PRO A 103 3.03 19.57 -0.22
C PRO A 103 4.43 19.27 -0.75
N ALA A 104 5.43 19.21 0.12
CA ALA A 104 6.81 18.90 -0.25
C ALA A 104 6.97 17.50 -0.88
N ILE A 105 6.08 16.54 -0.60
CA ILE A 105 6.13 15.21 -1.21
C ILE A 105 5.85 15.27 -2.72
N SER A 106 5.09 16.25 -3.19
CA SER A 106 4.78 16.42 -4.62
C SER A 106 6.03 16.60 -5.48
N VAL A 107 7.14 17.09 -4.91
CA VAL A 107 8.41 17.25 -5.63
C VAL A 107 8.95 15.92 -6.17
N LEU A 108 8.62 14.81 -5.53
CA LEU A 108 9.08 13.47 -5.95
C LEU A 108 8.53 13.06 -7.32
N GLU A 109 7.46 13.67 -7.80
CA GLU A 109 6.90 13.47 -9.13
C GLU A 109 6.97 14.71 -10.04
N ALA A 110 7.65 15.76 -9.60
CA ALA A 110 7.85 16.91 -10.44
C ALA A 110 8.68 16.54 -11.70
N PRO A 111 8.39 17.16 -12.86
CA PRO A 111 9.11 16.89 -14.09
C PRO A 111 10.62 17.06 -13.91
N TYR A 112 11.40 16.13 -14.47
CA TYR A 112 12.88 16.18 -14.54
C TYR A 112 13.62 16.13 -13.19
N VAL A 113 12.95 15.90 -12.06
CA VAL A 113 13.60 15.77 -10.74
C VAL A 113 14.53 14.56 -10.68
N TRP A 114 14.12 13.45 -11.27
CA TRP A 114 14.92 12.23 -11.29
C TRP A 114 15.54 11.98 -12.66
N ARG A 115 16.85 11.72 -12.69
CA ARG A 115 17.55 11.33 -13.90
C ARG A 115 17.27 9.88 -14.27
N ASP A 116 17.21 9.01 -13.25
CA ASP A 116 17.07 7.57 -13.36
C ASP A 116 16.63 6.96 -12.04
N ALA A 117 16.36 5.65 -12.03
CA ALA A 117 15.95 4.91 -10.84
C ALA A 117 17.00 4.94 -9.71
N ALA A 118 18.30 4.90 -10.05
CA ALA A 118 19.38 4.94 -9.06
C ALA A 118 19.45 6.31 -8.37
N HIS A 119 19.24 7.40 -9.11
CA HIS A 119 19.15 8.74 -8.55
C HIS A 119 17.96 8.88 -7.60
N MET A 120 16.79 8.36 -7.98
CA MET A 120 15.61 8.35 -7.12
C MET A 120 15.87 7.56 -5.83
N ALA A 121 16.39 6.34 -5.92
CA ALA A 121 16.71 5.52 -4.76
C ALA A 121 17.69 6.21 -3.80
N LYS A 122 18.74 6.85 -4.34
CA LYS A 122 19.69 7.64 -3.54
C LYS A 122 19.03 8.84 -2.88
N GLY A 123 18.16 9.55 -3.58
CA GLY A 123 17.40 10.69 -3.03
C GLY A 123 16.50 10.26 -1.87
N MET A 124 15.76 9.18 -2.04
CA MET A 124 14.88 8.65 -0.99
C MET A 124 15.64 8.10 0.22
N ALA A 125 16.84 7.56 0.03
CA ALA A 125 17.72 7.13 1.11
C ALA A 125 18.44 8.30 1.83
N SER A 126 18.36 9.52 1.33
CA SER A 126 18.97 10.72 1.91
C SER A 126 18.23 11.19 3.17
N ALA A 127 18.79 12.19 3.85
CA ALA A 127 18.11 12.87 4.96
C ALA A 127 16.79 13.51 4.51
N ASP A 128 16.76 14.11 3.32
CA ASP A 128 15.56 14.76 2.78
C ASP A 128 14.44 13.76 2.50
N GLY A 129 14.76 12.60 1.90
CA GLY A 129 13.78 11.52 1.70
C GLY A 129 13.19 11.02 3.02
N ARG A 130 14.02 10.85 4.05
CA ARG A 130 13.54 10.48 5.39
C ARG A 130 12.67 11.58 6.01
N ASN A 131 13.06 12.85 5.87
CA ASN A 131 12.26 13.97 6.36
C ASN A 131 10.87 14.04 5.73
N LEU A 132 10.74 13.73 4.44
CA LEU A 132 9.44 13.65 3.76
C LEU A 132 8.57 12.53 4.35
N SER A 133 9.14 11.35 4.59
CA SER A 133 8.42 10.24 5.24
C SER A 133 8.00 10.61 6.67
N ASP A 134 8.87 11.23 7.44
CA ASP A 134 8.58 11.65 8.81
C ASP A 134 7.52 12.76 8.87
N ALA A 135 7.48 13.65 7.88
CA ALA A 135 6.43 14.65 7.76
C ALA A 135 5.05 13.99 7.53
N LEU A 136 4.99 12.95 6.72
CA LEU A 136 3.76 12.18 6.49
C LEU A 136 3.33 11.44 7.74
N VAL A 137 4.26 10.86 8.50
CA VAL A 137 3.98 10.24 9.81
C VAL A 137 3.38 11.25 10.77
N LYS A 138 3.98 12.44 10.89
CA LYS A 138 3.49 13.50 11.80
C LYS A 138 2.11 14.02 11.40
N THR A 139 1.84 14.14 10.11
CA THR A 139 0.61 14.75 9.59
C THR A 139 -0.55 13.77 9.55
N ARG A 140 -0.31 12.50 9.23
CA ARG A 140 -1.36 11.50 8.96
C ARG A 140 -1.13 10.13 9.58
N GLY A 141 -0.05 9.91 10.32
CA GLY A 141 0.27 8.59 10.87
C GLY A 141 0.69 7.55 9.81
N MET A 142 0.97 7.99 8.59
CA MET A 142 1.35 7.14 7.47
C MET A 142 2.86 7.18 7.27
N ARG A 143 3.43 6.05 6.83
CA ARG A 143 4.86 5.93 6.55
C ARG A 143 5.09 5.46 5.14
N ILE A 144 6.04 6.09 4.45
CA ILE A 144 6.60 5.56 3.20
C ILE A 144 7.50 4.39 3.59
N LEU A 145 7.14 3.19 3.14
CA LEU A 145 7.92 1.98 3.40
C LEU A 145 9.05 1.84 2.39
N ASP A 146 8.74 2.09 1.12
CA ASP A 146 9.69 2.05 0.03
C ASP A 146 9.17 2.88 -1.16
N THR A 147 10.03 3.08 -2.16
CA THR A 147 9.69 3.74 -3.42
C THR A 147 10.04 2.84 -4.60
N ILE A 148 9.09 2.72 -5.53
CA ILE A 148 9.23 1.90 -6.72
C ILE A 148 9.34 2.82 -7.94
N TYR A 149 10.40 2.66 -8.73
CA TYR A 149 10.50 3.31 -10.03
C TYR A 149 9.74 2.48 -11.07
N TYR A 150 8.57 2.95 -11.47
CA TYR A 150 7.72 2.20 -12.41
C TYR A 150 7.79 2.68 -13.86
N GLY A 151 8.73 3.56 -14.16
CA GLY A 151 9.03 4.02 -15.50
C GLY A 151 9.01 5.54 -15.66
N THR A 152 9.32 5.99 -16.86
CA THR A 152 9.28 7.40 -17.24
C THR A 152 7.92 7.74 -17.82
N ARG A 153 7.32 8.82 -17.36
CA ARG A 153 6.05 9.32 -17.89
C ARG A 153 6.24 9.76 -19.34
N GLN A 154 5.35 9.29 -20.20
CA GLN A 154 5.33 9.61 -21.63
C GLN A 154 4.04 10.35 -21.96
N LEU A 155 4.13 11.27 -22.93
CA LEU A 155 2.98 11.90 -23.54
C LEU A 155 2.42 10.97 -24.64
N THR A 156 1.14 10.64 -24.54
CA THR A 156 0.43 9.85 -25.55
C THR A 156 -0.61 10.74 -26.22
N THR A 157 -0.62 10.80 -27.55
CA THR A 157 -1.57 11.57 -28.34
C THR A 157 -2.31 10.68 -29.33
N ALA A 158 -3.56 11.01 -29.62
CA ALA A 158 -4.39 10.21 -30.54
C ALA A 158 -4.04 10.42 -32.01
N SER A 159 -3.64 11.62 -32.43
CA SER A 159 -3.57 11.98 -33.84
C SER A 159 -2.41 12.90 -34.24
N LYS A 160 -1.85 13.67 -33.34
CA LYS A 160 -0.84 14.68 -33.65
C LYS A 160 0.43 14.43 -32.84
N PRO A 161 1.59 14.24 -33.49
CA PRO A 161 2.84 14.15 -32.76
C PRO A 161 3.20 15.48 -32.11
N VAL A 162 3.71 15.44 -30.91
CA VAL A 162 4.25 16.58 -30.17
C VAL A 162 5.75 16.46 -30.14
N LYS A 163 6.46 17.47 -30.64
CA LYS A 163 7.93 17.53 -30.67
C LYS A 163 8.50 18.63 -29.79
N GLU A 164 7.73 19.69 -29.58
CA GLU A 164 8.13 20.85 -28.82
C GLU A 164 6.94 21.43 -28.04
N PRO A 165 7.15 22.22 -26.97
CA PRO A 165 6.05 22.74 -26.12
C PRO A 165 4.97 23.49 -26.88
N LYS A 166 5.33 24.26 -27.93
CA LYS A 166 4.33 24.99 -28.72
C LYS A 166 3.33 24.08 -29.44
N ASP A 167 3.66 22.82 -29.68
CA ASP A 167 2.75 21.86 -30.28
C ASP A 167 1.62 21.46 -29.32
N MET A 168 1.76 21.75 -28.01
CA MET A 168 0.78 21.44 -26.97
C MET A 168 -0.36 22.47 -26.90
N VAL A 169 -0.16 23.65 -27.46
CA VAL A 169 -1.18 24.73 -27.37
C VAL A 169 -2.54 24.26 -27.90
N GLY A 170 -3.54 24.37 -27.03
CA GLY A 170 -4.93 23.97 -27.32
C GLY A 170 -5.19 22.46 -27.20
N PHE A 171 -4.25 21.66 -26.73
CA PHE A 171 -4.52 20.25 -26.42
C PHE A 171 -5.39 20.08 -25.18
N LYS A 172 -6.30 19.12 -25.23
CA LYS A 172 -6.97 18.61 -24.03
C LYS A 172 -6.09 17.51 -23.43
N LEU A 173 -5.29 17.87 -22.45
CA LEU A 173 -4.39 16.96 -21.77
C LEU A 173 -5.04 16.39 -20.50
N ARG A 174 -5.08 15.07 -20.36
CA ARG A 174 -5.44 14.42 -19.13
C ARG A 174 -4.20 14.21 -18.27
N VAL A 175 -4.18 14.77 -17.08
CA VAL A 175 -3.17 14.58 -16.06
C VAL A 175 -3.80 14.03 -14.76
N PRO A 176 -3.06 13.43 -13.84
CA PRO A 176 -3.54 13.22 -12.48
C PRO A 176 -3.98 14.54 -11.85
N PRO A 177 -5.10 14.58 -11.09
CA PRO A 177 -5.66 15.81 -10.54
C PRO A 177 -4.91 16.28 -9.29
N VAL A 178 -3.63 16.60 -9.44
CA VAL A 178 -2.74 17.11 -8.39
C VAL A 178 -1.95 18.31 -8.92
N ASP A 179 -1.65 19.25 -8.04
CA ASP A 179 -1.15 20.59 -8.39
C ASP A 179 0.13 20.57 -9.25
N VAL A 180 1.05 19.69 -8.99
CA VAL A 180 2.32 19.61 -9.76
C VAL A 180 2.08 19.25 -11.23
N PHE A 181 1.08 18.40 -11.52
CA PHE A 181 0.74 18.06 -12.91
C PHE A 181 -0.13 19.11 -13.58
N ASN A 182 -1.00 19.80 -12.83
CA ASN A 182 -1.75 20.92 -13.33
C ASN A 182 -0.80 22.06 -13.73
N ALA A 183 0.11 22.43 -12.84
CA ALA A 183 1.12 23.46 -13.12
C ALA A 183 2.03 23.07 -14.31
N MET A 184 2.39 21.81 -14.44
CA MET A 184 3.14 21.29 -15.61
C MET A 184 2.33 21.48 -16.90
N ALA A 185 1.04 21.11 -16.90
CA ALA A 185 0.19 21.21 -18.08
C ALA A 185 -0.02 22.68 -18.49
N GLU A 186 -0.24 23.56 -17.52
CA GLU A 186 -0.37 25.01 -17.75
C GLU A 186 0.93 25.62 -18.32
N ALA A 187 2.10 25.19 -17.84
CA ALA A 187 3.39 25.66 -18.37
C ALA A 187 3.66 25.21 -19.81
N TRP A 188 3.00 24.17 -20.28
CA TRP A 188 3.13 23.69 -21.67
C TRP A 188 2.14 24.32 -22.65
N GLY A 189 1.13 25.07 -22.18
CA GLY A 189 0.09 25.75 -22.96
C GLY A 189 -1.20 24.97 -23.01
#